data_d907adfb0e16d46f8bbe667e6bcbbed9
#
_entry.id   d907adfb0e16d46f8bbe667e6bcbbed9
#
_cell.length_a   1.000
_cell.length_b   1.000
_cell.length_c   1.000
_cell.angle_alpha   90.00
_cell.angle_beta   90.00
_cell.angle_gamma   90.00
#
_symmetry.space_group_name_H-M   'P 1'
#
loop_
_entity.id
_entity.type
_entity.pdbx_description
1 polymer ?
#
loop_
_entity_poly.entity_id
_entity_poly.type
_entity_poly.pdbx_seq_one_letter_code
_entity_poly.pdbx_strand_id
1 'polypeptide(L)'
;MIKAHFLNKLMFMFLAVLVLSSFYSCKDDTTDKPVDTPTFPPVDFERGENFWWPEQKTAPNLIILKISDDETDYMLSESLIGLAAKAVNNGKNDELVWYDVHGPSMDVWSAKIKERLNFASVKTMTTWELIEHFKSKEIINGYVLYRFDRSSGDMYTPRENIDISANVATSVAGVLNGVLIDESLEQQAVDAGLTRLFDARNVAYKPVYDTLTTGLNPYLIALADPKARNIREYIIANNIYVFDNHKETDLEYFFSHIEPVSPMLGWGFGDEAEFNRVLSRDGLFSTATNWCHNLSVSSAGAHTYQPKKVKTLDPKDIDWNKTGYFHSFAMSDGDNMQWLQTTFFHNEEYWANPNHGQFPFAWTACPVNMSQMLPDVLDYMAETQPDNVTIIEYGGGYQYPDLFAENRDREAALRELAKKVNYHMKKTGVKVFGFICQDLNSEASKEAYQIYAEEIEDLTGMIAVQYAPYEAGNGKIYWVTNKEGKHIPVVTSKFTIWENLDHERVGDPWKIAGLINDEAGKQHPAEDPVATWTMIHSWSYFEHNGERTRGLTPVKWCVDELSTDVQVISIEEMLWRLRMQYYPDEVNAIIGD
;
A
#
# COMPACT_ATOMS: atom_id res chain seq x y z
N MET A 1 -37.19 28.37 -30.88
CA MET A 1 -38.01 27.69 -31.91
C MET A 1 -37.39 26.33 -32.07
N ILE A 2 -37.88 25.35 -31.44
CA ILE A 2 -38.94 24.42 -31.79
C ILE A 2 -38.40 23.23 -32.58
N LYS A 3 -38.42 22.08 -31.84
CA LYS A 3 -38.85 20.70 -32.16
C LYS A 3 -37.92 19.87 -33.05
N ALA A 4 -37.41 18.75 -32.59
CA ALA A 4 -38.01 17.43 -32.21
C ALA A 4 -38.51 16.64 -33.41
N HIS A 5 -38.01 15.38 -33.54
CA HIS A 5 -38.76 14.11 -33.77
C HIS A 5 -37.74 13.00 -34.02
N PHE A 6 -37.60 11.98 -33.24
CA PHE A 6 -38.44 10.82 -32.87
C PHE A 6 -38.73 9.85 -34.00
N LEU A 7 -38.23 8.63 -33.78
CA LEU A 7 -38.68 7.29 -34.22
C LEU A 7 -38.76 6.97 -35.72
N ASN A 8 -38.12 5.87 -36.11
CA ASN A 8 -38.92 4.72 -36.53
C ASN A 8 -38.14 3.38 -36.47
N LYS A 9 -38.83 2.43 -35.91
CA LYS A 9 -38.54 0.98 -35.80
C LYS A 9 -38.99 0.24 -37.05
N LEU A 10 -38.51 -1.01 -37.15
CA LEU A 10 -39.04 -2.23 -37.76
C LEU A 10 -38.33 -2.64 -39.09
N MET A 11 -37.53 -3.73 -38.99
CA MET A 11 -37.93 -5.10 -39.36
C MET A 11 -38.17 -5.33 -40.86
N PHE A 12 -37.31 -6.10 -41.50
CA PHE A 12 -37.74 -7.14 -42.42
C PHE A 12 -36.75 -8.33 -42.52
N MET A 13 -37.35 -9.46 -42.64
CA MET A 13 -36.91 -10.84 -42.60
C MET A 13 -36.31 -11.34 -43.91
N PHE A 14 -35.41 -12.32 -43.81
CA PHE A 14 -35.14 -13.46 -44.72
C PHE A 14 -34.96 -13.22 -46.21
N LEU A 15 -33.78 -13.55 -46.73
CA LEU A 15 -33.66 -14.44 -47.89
C LEU A 15 -32.33 -15.22 -47.83
N ALA A 16 -32.44 -16.53 -47.77
CA ALA A 16 -31.33 -17.46 -47.95
C ALA A 16 -30.96 -17.57 -49.42
N VAL A 17 -29.67 -17.46 -49.75
CA VAL A 17 -29.15 -17.96 -51.02
C VAL A 17 -27.89 -18.77 -50.72
N LEU A 18 -27.99 -20.08 -50.92
CA LEU A 18 -26.85 -20.98 -51.04
C LEU A 18 -26.00 -20.60 -52.27
N VAL A 19 -24.70 -20.36 -52.02
CA VAL A 19 -23.67 -20.53 -53.05
C VAL A 19 -22.56 -21.39 -52.46
N LEU A 20 -22.49 -22.60 -52.93
CA LEU A 20 -21.32 -23.49 -52.80
C LEU A 20 -20.14 -22.87 -53.53
N SER A 21 -19.04 -22.62 -52.85
CA SER A 21 -17.73 -22.57 -53.50
C SER A 21 -16.65 -23.03 -52.52
N SER A 22 -16.14 -24.21 -52.85
CA SER A 22 -14.78 -24.74 -52.73
C SER A 22 -13.97 -24.36 -51.49
N PHE A 23 -13.91 -25.29 -50.56
CA PHE A 23 -12.90 -25.41 -49.53
C PHE A 23 -11.50 -25.55 -50.15
N TYR A 24 -10.63 -24.54 -49.94
CA TYR A 24 -9.21 -24.78 -49.86
C TYR A 24 -8.87 -24.87 -48.35
N SER A 25 -8.68 -26.11 -47.92
CA SER A 25 -8.18 -26.44 -46.58
C SER A 25 -6.70 -26.13 -46.57
N CYS A 26 -6.30 -25.00 -45.95
CA CYS A 26 -4.99 -24.92 -45.31
C CYS A 26 -5.10 -25.68 -43.99
N LYS A 27 -4.47 -26.84 -43.96
CA LYS A 27 -4.15 -27.51 -42.70
C LYS A 27 -3.06 -26.69 -42.02
N ASP A 28 -3.42 -25.89 -41.04
CA ASP A 28 -2.50 -25.51 -39.97
C ASP A 28 -2.32 -26.73 -39.07
N ASP A 29 -1.22 -27.42 -39.30
CA ASP A 29 -0.69 -28.41 -38.35
C ASP A 29 -0.06 -27.68 -37.14
N THR A 30 -0.86 -27.00 -36.37
CA THR A 30 -0.52 -26.72 -34.95
C THR A 30 -1.04 -27.89 -34.14
N THR A 31 -0.24 -28.93 -34.08
CA THR A 31 -0.38 -29.92 -32.99
C THR A 31 -0.07 -29.19 -31.72
N ASP A 32 -1.13 -28.85 -30.96
CA ASP A 32 -1.04 -28.59 -29.55
C ASP A 32 -0.41 -29.84 -28.88
N LYS A 33 0.90 -29.83 -28.80
CA LYS A 33 1.59 -30.72 -27.84
C LYS A 33 1.17 -30.23 -26.49
N PRO A 34 0.59 -31.07 -25.60
CA PRO A 34 0.45 -30.71 -24.22
C PRO A 34 1.84 -30.29 -23.74
N VAL A 35 1.96 -29.06 -23.27
CA VAL A 35 3.14 -28.66 -22.51
C VAL A 35 3.19 -29.63 -21.34
N ASP A 36 4.24 -30.45 -21.26
CA ASP A 36 4.50 -31.28 -20.07
C ASP A 36 4.55 -30.33 -18.89
N THR A 37 3.43 -30.24 -18.19
CA THR A 37 3.26 -29.33 -17.05
C THR A 37 4.00 -29.98 -15.90
N PRO A 38 5.11 -29.40 -15.41
CA PRO A 38 5.78 -29.94 -14.25
C PRO A 38 4.80 -29.92 -13.08
N THR A 39 4.59 -31.08 -12.44
CA THR A 39 3.86 -31.12 -11.19
C THR A 39 4.76 -30.60 -10.09
N PHE A 40 4.35 -29.49 -9.48
CA PHE A 40 5.08 -28.90 -8.35
C PHE A 40 4.60 -29.55 -7.04
N PRO A 41 5.51 -29.91 -6.15
CA PRO A 41 5.10 -30.32 -4.81
C PRO A 41 4.41 -29.13 -4.13
N PRO A 42 3.30 -29.35 -3.45
CA PRO A 42 2.63 -28.29 -2.69
C PRO A 42 3.63 -27.72 -1.67
N VAL A 43 3.70 -26.41 -1.60
CA VAL A 43 4.47 -25.68 -0.59
C VAL A 43 3.49 -25.29 0.52
N ASP A 44 3.82 -25.68 1.75
CA ASP A 44 3.07 -25.27 2.92
C ASP A 44 3.51 -23.84 3.31
N PHE A 45 2.62 -22.89 3.11
CA PHE A 45 2.85 -21.49 3.49
C PHE A 45 2.15 -21.24 4.81
N GLU A 46 2.91 -20.99 5.86
CA GLU A 46 2.38 -20.60 7.15
C GLU A 46 2.22 -19.08 7.22
N ARG A 47 1.02 -18.62 7.59
CA ARG A 47 0.75 -17.23 7.95
C ARG A 47 0.67 -17.16 9.48
N GLY A 48 1.56 -16.37 10.10
CA GLY A 48 1.52 -16.13 11.53
C GLY A 48 0.18 -15.51 11.97
N GLU A 49 -0.32 -15.89 13.15
CA GLU A 49 -1.62 -15.45 13.67
C GLU A 49 -1.80 -13.93 13.61
N ASN A 50 -0.75 -13.18 13.95
CA ASN A 50 -0.79 -11.72 14.02
C ASN A 50 -0.18 -11.02 12.81
N PHE A 51 0.26 -11.76 11.79
CA PHE A 51 0.97 -11.21 10.65
C PHE A 51 0.23 -11.53 9.35
N TRP A 52 0.35 -10.67 8.36
CA TRP A 52 -0.04 -10.95 6.98
C TRP A 52 1.16 -10.99 6.02
N TRP A 53 2.30 -10.38 6.42
CA TRP A 53 3.55 -10.55 5.67
C TRP A 53 4.32 -11.77 6.18
N PRO A 54 4.91 -12.59 5.29
CA PRO A 54 5.67 -13.76 5.69
C PRO A 54 6.94 -13.37 6.44
N GLU A 55 7.33 -14.21 7.38
CA GLU A 55 8.60 -14.02 8.10
C GLU A 55 9.78 -14.09 7.13
N GLN A 56 10.64 -13.07 7.18
CA GLN A 56 11.94 -13.09 6.53
C GLN A 56 13.02 -13.33 7.61
N LYS A 57 13.78 -14.42 7.45
CA LYS A 57 14.80 -14.78 8.42
C LYS A 57 16.05 -13.93 8.24
N THR A 58 16.77 -13.73 9.33
CA THR A 58 18.09 -13.08 9.32
C THR A 58 19.18 -14.05 8.84
N ALA A 59 20.29 -13.50 8.33
CA ALA A 59 21.49 -14.25 8.00
C ALA A 59 22.73 -13.53 8.54
N PRO A 60 23.81 -14.26 8.85
CA PRO A 60 25.03 -13.65 9.41
C PRO A 60 25.85 -12.86 8.38
N ASN A 61 25.62 -13.03 7.09
CA ASN A 61 26.43 -12.42 6.04
C ASN A 61 25.57 -11.59 5.09
N LEU A 62 26.16 -10.50 4.57
CA LEU A 62 25.54 -9.62 3.58
C LEU A 62 26.39 -9.51 2.33
N ILE A 63 25.78 -9.64 1.17
CA ILE A 63 26.35 -9.30 -0.12
C ILE A 63 25.76 -7.97 -0.58
N ILE A 64 26.60 -7.01 -0.89
CA ILE A 64 26.22 -5.78 -1.57
C ILE A 64 26.30 -6.03 -3.07
N LEU A 65 25.15 -6.02 -3.73
CA LEU A 65 25.06 -6.21 -5.17
C LEU A 65 25.14 -4.86 -5.86
N LYS A 66 26.17 -4.67 -6.71
CA LYS A 66 26.35 -3.42 -7.44
C LYS A 66 25.20 -3.18 -8.41
N ILE A 67 24.72 -1.95 -8.43
CA ILE A 67 23.67 -1.51 -9.33
C ILE A 67 24.15 -1.55 -10.79
N SER A 68 23.23 -1.94 -11.68
CA SER A 68 23.36 -1.79 -13.13
C SER A 68 22.32 -0.78 -13.63
N ASP A 69 22.71 0.06 -14.59
CA ASP A 69 21.80 0.97 -15.28
C ASP A 69 20.96 0.26 -16.35
N ASP A 70 21.36 -0.96 -16.74
CA ASP A 70 20.61 -1.77 -17.69
C ASP A 70 19.40 -2.41 -17.02
N GLU A 71 18.21 -2.20 -17.57
CA GLU A 71 16.94 -2.64 -16.99
C GLU A 71 16.82 -4.16 -16.92
N THR A 72 17.41 -4.88 -17.88
CA THR A 72 17.38 -6.34 -17.94
C THR A 72 18.33 -6.95 -16.91
N ASP A 73 19.48 -6.35 -16.69
CA ASP A 73 20.42 -6.72 -15.62
C ASP A 73 19.85 -6.36 -14.23
N TYR A 74 19.06 -5.28 -14.14
CA TYR A 74 18.34 -4.93 -12.92
C TYR A 74 17.32 -6.02 -12.53
N MET A 75 16.48 -6.48 -13.46
CA MET A 75 15.51 -7.55 -13.18
C MET A 75 16.19 -8.89 -12.85
N LEU A 76 17.31 -9.18 -13.53
CA LEU A 76 18.15 -10.34 -13.18
C LEU A 76 18.66 -10.23 -11.74
N SER A 77 19.15 -9.05 -11.35
CA SER A 77 19.61 -8.76 -9.98
C SER A 77 18.51 -8.95 -8.94
N GLU A 78 17.31 -8.43 -9.19
CA GLU A 78 16.14 -8.64 -8.33
C GLU A 78 15.84 -10.14 -8.12
N SER A 79 15.94 -10.96 -9.18
CA SER A 79 15.72 -12.40 -9.04
C SER A 79 16.75 -13.09 -8.16
N LEU A 80 18.02 -12.67 -8.22
CA LEU A 80 19.09 -13.20 -7.37
C LEU A 80 18.89 -12.84 -5.89
N ILE A 81 18.46 -11.60 -5.61
CA ILE A 81 18.14 -11.15 -4.25
C ILE A 81 17.01 -12.00 -3.68
N GLY A 82 15.94 -12.19 -4.45
CA GLY A 82 14.79 -12.99 -4.02
C GLY A 82 15.14 -14.45 -3.76
N LEU A 83 15.92 -15.08 -4.64
CA LEU A 83 16.38 -16.47 -4.46
C LEU A 83 17.31 -16.62 -3.25
N ALA A 84 18.17 -15.64 -2.98
CA ALA A 84 19.02 -15.63 -1.81
C ALA A 84 18.20 -15.59 -0.52
N ALA A 85 17.22 -14.66 -0.43
CA ALA A 85 16.32 -14.53 0.71
C ALA A 85 15.48 -15.80 0.91
N LYS A 86 14.93 -16.36 -0.16
CA LYS A 86 14.22 -17.63 -0.13
C LYS A 86 15.08 -18.78 0.41
N ALA A 87 16.33 -18.86 -0.02
CA ALA A 87 17.25 -19.88 0.45
C ALA A 87 17.60 -19.68 1.95
N VAL A 88 17.71 -18.43 2.43
CA VAL A 88 17.88 -18.13 3.86
C VAL A 88 16.64 -18.56 4.65
N ASN A 89 15.43 -18.22 4.18
CA ASN A 89 14.17 -18.61 4.82
C ASN A 89 14.05 -20.14 4.96
N ASN A 90 14.56 -20.88 3.98
CA ASN A 90 14.57 -22.34 3.97
C ASN A 90 15.80 -22.98 4.67
N GLY A 91 16.67 -22.19 5.28
CA GLY A 91 17.88 -22.67 5.98
C GLY A 91 18.96 -23.25 5.07
N LYS A 92 18.95 -22.92 3.77
CA LYS A 92 19.91 -23.40 2.76
C LYS A 92 21.02 -22.40 2.43
N ASN A 93 20.92 -21.18 2.93
CA ASN A 93 21.87 -20.11 2.69
C ASN A 93 22.07 -19.29 3.97
N ASP A 94 23.23 -18.67 4.09
CA ASP A 94 23.66 -17.84 5.21
C ASP A 94 24.01 -16.40 4.77
N GLU A 95 23.58 -16.00 3.57
CA GLU A 95 23.86 -14.70 2.97
C GLU A 95 22.56 -14.04 2.48
N LEU A 96 22.28 -12.82 2.96
CA LEU A 96 21.31 -11.91 2.35
C LEU A 96 22.00 -11.06 1.28
N VAL A 97 21.22 -10.50 0.37
CA VAL A 97 21.74 -9.65 -0.71
C VAL A 97 21.04 -8.32 -0.68
N TRP A 98 21.81 -7.24 -0.60
CA TRP A 98 21.36 -5.86 -0.66
C TRP A 98 21.69 -5.26 -2.02
N TYR A 99 20.70 -4.78 -2.75
CA TYR A 99 20.91 -4.01 -3.96
C TYR A 99 21.34 -2.58 -3.58
N ASP A 100 22.49 -2.14 -4.08
CA ASP A 100 23.19 -0.92 -3.63
C ASP A 100 22.57 0.36 -4.18
N VAL A 101 21.27 0.55 -3.89
CA VAL A 101 20.51 1.75 -4.24
C VAL A 101 20.92 2.90 -3.32
N HIS A 102 21.26 4.05 -3.90
CA HIS A 102 21.65 5.24 -3.18
C HIS A 102 20.58 6.34 -3.22
N GLY A 103 20.63 7.20 -2.24
CA GLY A 103 19.78 8.36 -2.09
C GLY A 103 19.59 8.73 -0.61
N PRO A 104 19.06 9.93 -0.31
CA PRO A 104 18.98 10.43 1.07
C PRO A 104 18.33 9.46 2.04
N SER A 105 17.26 8.78 1.61
CA SER A 105 16.56 7.79 2.42
C SER A 105 17.30 6.46 2.43
N MET A 106 17.68 5.94 1.26
CA MET A 106 18.23 4.58 1.13
C MET A 106 19.58 4.43 1.83
N ASP A 107 20.41 5.48 1.85
CA ASP A 107 21.70 5.47 2.57
C ASP A 107 21.47 5.37 4.09
N VAL A 108 20.45 6.04 4.62
CA VAL A 108 20.05 5.94 6.03
C VAL A 108 19.54 4.53 6.35
N TRP A 109 18.65 3.99 5.51
CA TRP A 109 18.11 2.64 5.72
C TRP A 109 19.20 1.57 5.63
N SER A 110 20.11 1.66 4.67
CA SER A 110 21.27 0.76 4.55
C SER A 110 22.10 0.75 5.82
N ALA A 111 22.36 1.91 6.43
CA ALA A 111 23.11 2.02 7.67
C ALA A 111 22.35 1.39 8.86
N LYS A 112 21.08 1.75 9.06
CA LYS A 112 20.24 1.24 10.16
C LYS A 112 20.03 -0.28 10.07
N ILE A 113 19.76 -0.82 8.88
CA ILE A 113 19.58 -2.25 8.66
C ILE A 113 20.88 -3.01 8.97
N LYS A 114 22.06 -2.50 8.57
CA LYS A 114 23.35 -3.10 8.92
C LYS A 114 23.60 -3.09 10.43
N GLU A 115 23.20 -2.02 11.13
CA GLU A 115 23.26 -1.95 12.58
C GLU A 115 22.32 -2.96 13.24
N ARG A 116 21.04 -3.00 12.84
CA ARG A 116 20.03 -3.92 13.39
C ARG A 116 20.37 -5.38 13.17
N LEU A 117 20.77 -5.75 11.96
CA LEU A 117 21.07 -7.15 11.62
C LEU A 117 22.49 -7.60 12.01
N ASN A 118 23.39 -6.68 12.31
CA ASN A 118 24.73 -6.92 12.84
C ASN A 118 25.50 -8.00 12.07
N PHE A 119 25.66 -7.84 10.77
CA PHE A 119 26.30 -8.82 9.90
C PHE A 119 27.75 -9.11 10.30
N ALA A 120 28.11 -10.39 10.37
CA ALA A 120 29.49 -10.85 10.64
C ALA A 120 30.44 -10.56 9.47
N SER A 121 29.94 -10.59 8.26
CA SER A 121 30.71 -10.21 7.05
C SER A 121 29.86 -9.45 6.05
N VAL A 122 30.51 -8.54 5.32
CA VAL A 122 29.93 -7.79 4.19
C VAL A 122 30.92 -7.88 3.03
N LYS A 123 30.44 -8.30 1.86
CA LYS A 123 31.23 -8.35 0.62
C LYS A 123 30.45 -7.75 -0.54
N THR A 124 31.14 -7.31 -1.58
CA THR A 124 30.53 -6.72 -2.77
C THR A 124 30.70 -7.65 -3.96
N MET A 125 29.66 -7.82 -4.77
CA MET A 125 29.67 -8.61 -5.99
C MET A 125 28.93 -7.86 -7.13
N THR A 126 29.26 -8.23 -8.37
CA THR A 126 28.46 -7.94 -9.55
C THR A 126 27.39 -9.02 -9.76
N THR A 127 26.40 -8.76 -10.61
CA THR A 127 25.31 -9.70 -10.92
C THR A 127 25.84 -11.05 -11.40
N TRP A 128 26.79 -11.07 -12.33
CA TRP A 128 27.33 -12.31 -12.90
C TRP A 128 28.27 -13.06 -11.94
N GLU A 129 29.02 -12.35 -11.09
CA GLU A 129 29.77 -13.00 -9.99
C GLU A 129 28.83 -13.68 -9.00
N LEU A 130 27.68 -13.05 -8.71
CA LEU A 130 26.67 -13.60 -7.82
C LEU A 130 25.97 -14.84 -8.42
N ILE A 131 25.72 -14.88 -9.74
CA ILE A 131 25.23 -16.07 -10.45
C ILE A 131 26.18 -17.25 -10.22
N GLU A 132 27.48 -17.08 -10.49
CA GLU A 132 28.46 -18.15 -10.29
C GLU A 132 28.55 -18.59 -8.81
N HIS A 133 28.48 -17.62 -7.89
CA HIS A 133 28.46 -17.89 -6.46
C HIS A 133 27.25 -18.75 -6.04
N PHE A 134 26.04 -18.36 -6.45
CA PHE A 134 24.82 -19.08 -6.06
C PHE A 134 24.59 -20.38 -6.83
N LYS A 135 25.12 -20.48 -8.04
CA LYS A 135 25.17 -21.75 -8.78
C LYS A 135 26.01 -22.79 -8.03
N SER A 136 27.17 -22.38 -7.50
CA SER A 136 28.02 -23.26 -6.70
C SER A 136 27.38 -23.71 -5.38
N LYS A 137 26.38 -22.98 -4.87
CA LYS A 137 25.61 -23.30 -3.66
C LYS A 137 24.28 -24.03 -3.96
N GLU A 138 23.99 -24.34 -5.22
CA GLU A 138 22.76 -24.99 -5.65
C GLU A 138 21.48 -24.18 -5.27
N ILE A 139 21.59 -22.84 -5.23
CA ILE A 139 20.47 -21.92 -4.97
C ILE A 139 19.69 -21.65 -6.26
N ILE A 140 20.38 -21.64 -7.40
CA ILE A 140 19.84 -21.40 -8.74
C ILE A 140 19.71 -22.73 -9.49
N ASN A 141 18.47 -23.07 -9.92
CA ASN A 141 18.22 -24.27 -10.73
C ASN A 141 18.43 -24.03 -12.24
N GLY A 142 18.39 -22.77 -12.69
CA GLY A 142 18.49 -22.37 -14.07
C GLY A 142 17.88 -20.99 -14.29
N TYR A 143 17.32 -20.75 -15.49
CA TYR A 143 16.72 -19.46 -15.80
C TYR A 143 15.33 -19.57 -16.40
N VAL A 144 14.53 -18.51 -16.22
CA VAL A 144 13.24 -18.27 -16.87
C VAL A 144 13.44 -17.18 -17.90
N LEU A 145 13.16 -17.51 -19.17
CA LEU A 145 13.34 -16.60 -20.29
C LEU A 145 12.13 -15.68 -20.42
N TYR A 146 12.37 -14.38 -20.58
CA TYR A 146 11.33 -13.39 -20.83
C TYR A 146 11.77 -12.35 -21.87
N ARG A 147 10.88 -11.47 -22.26
CA ARG A 147 11.17 -10.28 -23.06
C ARG A 147 10.80 -9.04 -22.24
N PHE A 148 11.76 -8.14 -22.04
CA PHE A 148 11.47 -6.86 -21.39
C PHE A 148 10.52 -6.03 -22.25
N ASP A 149 9.48 -5.46 -21.64
CA ASP A 149 8.53 -4.61 -22.34
C ASP A 149 9.17 -3.28 -22.76
N ARG A 150 9.45 -3.13 -24.05
CA ARG A 150 10.03 -1.93 -24.65
C ARG A 150 8.98 -1.05 -25.34
N SER A 151 7.67 -1.29 -25.09
CA SER A 151 6.61 -0.44 -25.62
C SER A 151 6.77 1.02 -25.15
N SER A 152 6.32 1.97 -25.98
CA SER A 152 6.34 3.39 -25.60
C SER A 152 5.35 3.68 -24.48
N GLY A 153 5.65 4.69 -23.63
CA GLY A 153 4.85 5.08 -22.48
C GLY A 153 5.38 4.52 -21.16
N ASP A 154 4.93 5.11 -20.08
CA ASP A 154 5.25 4.74 -18.71
C ASP A 154 4.17 3.86 -18.08
N MET A 155 4.35 3.48 -16.83
CA MET A 155 3.41 2.62 -16.09
C MET A 155 2.04 3.29 -15.79
N TYR A 156 1.90 4.59 -16.05
CA TYR A 156 0.67 5.35 -15.77
C TYR A 156 -0.12 5.69 -17.04
N THR A 157 0.42 5.37 -18.21
CA THR A 157 -0.24 5.67 -19.50
C THR A 157 -0.81 4.40 -20.14
N PRO A 158 -2.00 4.47 -20.79
CA PRO A 158 -2.56 3.33 -21.52
C PRO A 158 -1.59 2.86 -22.61
N ARG A 159 -1.32 1.56 -22.66
CA ARG A 159 -0.42 0.94 -23.63
C ARG A 159 -1.09 -0.26 -24.30
N GLU A 160 -1.07 -0.30 -25.64
CA GLU A 160 -1.78 -1.34 -26.41
C GLU A 160 -0.99 -2.66 -26.53
N ASN A 161 0.34 -2.57 -26.65
CA ASN A 161 1.21 -3.71 -26.98
C ASN A 161 2.18 -4.04 -25.84
N ILE A 162 1.62 -4.28 -24.65
CA ILE A 162 2.40 -4.64 -23.46
C ILE A 162 2.88 -6.08 -23.59
N ASP A 163 4.17 -6.31 -23.34
CA ASP A 163 4.72 -7.65 -23.17
C ASP A 163 4.66 -8.03 -21.68
N ILE A 164 3.80 -8.99 -21.35
CA ILE A 164 3.53 -9.43 -19.98
C ILE A 164 4.55 -10.46 -19.47
N SER A 165 5.48 -10.90 -20.32
CA SER A 165 6.33 -12.06 -20.01
C SER A 165 7.26 -11.83 -18.80
N ALA A 166 7.60 -10.58 -18.47
CA ALA A 166 8.37 -10.26 -17.27
C ALA A 166 7.61 -10.63 -15.98
N ASN A 167 6.31 -10.38 -15.92
CA ASN A 167 5.47 -10.76 -14.78
C ASN A 167 5.28 -12.28 -14.70
N VAL A 168 4.97 -12.90 -15.85
CA VAL A 168 4.89 -14.38 -15.93
C VAL A 168 6.19 -15.01 -15.46
N ALA A 169 7.33 -14.52 -15.97
CA ALA A 169 8.64 -15.04 -15.60
C ALA A 169 8.94 -14.87 -14.09
N THR A 170 8.55 -13.75 -13.50
CA THR A 170 8.75 -13.49 -12.07
C THR A 170 8.00 -14.51 -11.21
N SER A 171 6.73 -14.78 -11.54
CA SER A 171 5.92 -15.79 -10.83
C SER A 171 6.53 -17.19 -10.96
N VAL A 172 6.95 -17.57 -12.18
CA VAL A 172 7.58 -18.87 -12.45
C VAL A 172 8.94 -18.99 -11.78
N ALA A 173 9.74 -17.91 -11.78
CA ALA A 173 11.07 -17.89 -11.17
C ALA A 173 11.03 -18.20 -9.68
N GLY A 174 10.04 -17.66 -8.96
CA GLY A 174 9.80 -17.99 -7.56
C GLY A 174 9.60 -19.49 -7.37
N VAL A 175 8.70 -20.10 -8.10
CA VAL A 175 8.35 -21.52 -7.93
C VAL A 175 9.48 -22.45 -8.36
N LEU A 176 10.19 -22.15 -9.47
CA LEU A 176 11.24 -23.00 -10.03
C LEU A 176 12.65 -22.76 -9.47
N ASN A 177 12.83 -21.73 -8.63
CA ASN A 177 14.14 -21.21 -8.21
C ASN A 177 15.02 -20.85 -9.43
N GLY A 178 14.44 -20.14 -10.39
CA GLY A 178 15.11 -19.69 -11.60
C GLY A 178 15.43 -18.20 -11.54
N VAL A 179 16.52 -17.79 -12.20
CA VAL A 179 16.81 -16.36 -12.41
C VAL A 179 16.05 -15.83 -13.64
N LEU A 180 15.76 -14.53 -13.64
CA LEU A 180 15.11 -13.84 -14.76
C LEU A 180 16.14 -13.51 -15.83
N ILE A 181 15.99 -14.02 -17.04
CA ILE A 181 16.87 -13.72 -18.17
C ILE A 181 16.04 -13.11 -19.32
N ASP A 182 16.33 -11.84 -19.63
CA ASP A 182 15.81 -11.22 -20.86
C ASP A 182 16.38 -11.91 -22.09
N GLU A 183 15.61 -11.97 -23.19
CA GLU A 183 16.06 -12.63 -24.44
C GLU A 183 17.39 -12.06 -24.99
N SER A 184 17.73 -10.80 -24.66
CA SER A 184 19.01 -10.21 -25.05
C SER A 184 20.22 -10.76 -24.28
N LEU A 185 20.00 -11.32 -23.09
CA LEU A 185 21.03 -11.92 -22.23
C LEU A 185 21.07 -13.45 -22.31
N GLU A 186 20.21 -14.08 -23.10
CA GLU A 186 20.09 -15.54 -23.12
C GLU A 186 21.41 -16.24 -23.48
N GLN A 187 22.15 -15.74 -24.47
CA GLN A 187 23.44 -16.37 -24.84
C GLN A 187 24.44 -16.30 -23.69
N GLN A 188 24.50 -15.18 -22.97
CA GLN A 188 25.40 -15.04 -21.80
C GLN A 188 25.01 -16.00 -20.67
N ALA A 189 23.70 -16.22 -20.45
CA ALA A 189 23.21 -17.19 -19.48
C ALA A 189 23.61 -18.64 -19.85
N VAL A 190 23.52 -18.99 -21.12
CA VAL A 190 23.96 -20.29 -21.63
C VAL A 190 25.48 -20.45 -21.49
N ASP A 191 26.26 -19.43 -21.82
CA ASP A 191 27.72 -19.42 -21.67
C ASP A 191 28.17 -19.55 -20.19
N ALA A 192 27.35 -18.99 -19.27
CA ALA A 192 27.50 -19.18 -17.83
C ALA A 192 27.03 -20.57 -17.33
N GLY A 193 26.58 -21.43 -18.25
CA GLY A 193 26.15 -22.82 -17.94
C GLY A 193 24.81 -22.90 -17.23
N LEU A 194 23.92 -21.92 -17.40
CA LEU A 194 22.53 -22.00 -16.91
C LEU A 194 21.65 -22.76 -17.91
N THR A 195 20.70 -23.54 -17.41
CA THR A 195 19.71 -24.28 -18.19
C THR A 195 18.38 -23.51 -18.18
N ARG A 196 17.72 -23.41 -19.33
CA ARG A 196 16.39 -22.81 -19.42
C ARG A 196 15.35 -23.73 -18.78
N LEU A 197 14.65 -23.22 -17.76
CA LEU A 197 13.59 -23.92 -17.04
C LEU A 197 12.24 -23.68 -17.68
N PHE A 198 11.99 -22.45 -18.16
CA PHE A 198 10.73 -22.04 -18.74
C PHE A 198 10.93 -20.88 -19.73
N ASP A 199 10.08 -20.81 -20.76
CA ASP A 199 9.99 -19.68 -21.67
C ASP A 199 8.65 -18.96 -21.44
N ALA A 200 8.71 -17.79 -20.80
CA ALA A 200 7.53 -17.01 -20.44
C ALA A 200 6.97 -16.14 -21.58
N ARG A 201 7.68 -16.08 -22.71
CA ARG A 201 7.25 -15.27 -23.85
C ARG A 201 5.99 -15.85 -24.48
N ASN A 202 5.04 -14.97 -24.80
CA ASN A 202 3.76 -15.32 -25.44
C ASN A 202 2.87 -16.27 -24.62
N VAL A 203 3.01 -16.28 -23.29
CA VAL A 203 2.18 -17.06 -22.38
C VAL A 203 1.22 -16.13 -21.64
N ALA A 204 -0.06 -16.51 -21.54
CA ALA A 204 -1.07 -15.74 -20.83
C ALA A 204 -1.04 -15.98 -19.31
N TYR A 205 -1.53 -15.00 -18.54
CA TYR A 205 -1.56 -15.06 -17.08
C TYR A 205 -2.32 -16.25 -16.51
N LYS A 206 -3.59 -16.44 -16.90
CA LYS A 206 -4.46 -17.45 -16.30
C LYS A 206 -3.95 -18.90 -16.45
N PRO A 207 -3.54 -19.40 -17.62
CA PRO A 207 -2.99 -20.75 -17.74
C PRO A 207 -1.75 -20.98 -16.86
N VAL A 208 -0.91 -19.95 -16.68
CA VAL A 208 0.28 -20.05 -15.82
C VAL A 208 -0.14 -20.09 -14.35
N TYR A 209 -1.07 -19.24 -13.93
CA TYR A 209 -1.61 -19.27 -12.59
C TYR A 209 -2.16 -20.65 -12.23
N ASP A 210 -3.05 -21.20 -13.08
CA ASP A 210 -3.66 -22.50 -12.88
C ASP A 210 -2.64 -23.64 -12.75
N THR A 211 -1.55 -23.53 -13.52
CA THR A 211 -0.45 -24.50 -13.50
C THR A 211 0.39 -24.41 -12.22
N LEU A 212 0.63 -23.18 -11.72
CA LEU A 212 1.53 -22.93 -10.59
C LEU A 212 0.84 -22.98 -9.23
N THR A 213 -0.50 -23.05 -9.17
CA THR A 213 -1.32 -22.83 -7.95
C THR A 213 -0.77 -23.52 -6.71
N THR A 214 -0.34 -24.78 -6.80
CA THR A 214 0.17 -25.53 -5.64
C THR A 214 1.53 -25.06 -5.11
N GLY A 215 2.27 -24.31 -5.93
CA GLY A 215 3.57 -23.74 -5.59
C GLY A 215 3.53 -22.26 -5.24
N LEU A 216 2.36 -21.61 -5.42
CA LEU A 216 2.16 -20.17 -5.15
C LEU A 216 1.71 -19.94 -3.70
N ASN A 217 2.04 -18.77 -3.18
CA ASN A 217 1.60 -18.32 -1.87
C ASN A 217 0.10 -17.97 -1.90
N PRO A 218 -0.77 -18.64 -1.15
CA PRO A 218 -2.21 -18.37 -1.16
C PRO A 218 -2.61 -17.11 -0.37
N TYR A 219 -1.68 -16.50 0.35
CA TYR A 219 -1.91 -15.32 1.20
C TYR A 219 -1.36 -14.03 0.61
N LEU A 220 -0.78 -14.06 -0.58
CA LEU A 220 -0.15 -12.89 -1.20
C LEU A 220 -0.38 -12.90 -2.71
N ILE A 221 -0.62 -11.71 -3.25
CA ILE A 221 -0.69 -11.49 -4.69
C ILE A 221 -0.02 -10.15 -5.03
N ALA A 222 0.41 -9.97 -6.26
CA ALA A 222 1.01 -8.72 -6.69
C ALA A 222 0.34 -8.20 -7.98
N LEU A 223 0.11 -6.88 -8.01
CA LEU A 223 -0.37 -6.16 -9.18
C LEU A 223 0.71 -5.14 -9.56
N ALA A 224 1.35 -5.32 -10.69
CA ALA A 224 2.47 -4.49 -11.10
C ALA A 224 2.58 -4.38 -12.63
N ASP A 225 2.96 -3.20 -13.11
CA ASP A 225 3.32 -3.01 -14.51
C ASP A 225 4.48 -3.95 -14.90
N PRO A 226 4.47 -4.60 -16.07
CA PRO A 226 5.58 -5.44 -16.52
C PRO A 226 6.94 -4.71 -16.60
N LYS A 227 6.94 -3.37 -16.74
CA LYS A 227 8.16 -2.55 -16.67
C LYS A 227 8.62 -2.25 -15.24
N ALA A 228 7.76 -2.45 -14.23
CA ALA A 228 8.16 -2.25 -12.84
C ALA A 228 9.32 -3.19 -12.50
N ARG A 229 10.47 -2.62 -12.16
CA ARG A 229 11.70 -3.37 -11.90
C ARG A 229 11.78 -3.84 -10.46
N ASN A 230 11.25 -3.05 -9.55
CA ASN A 230 11.34 -3.25 -8.12
C ASN A 230 10.36 -4.32 -7.64
N ILE A 231 10.48 -4.71 -6.38
CA ILE A 231 9.65 -5.70 -5.66
C ILE A 231 9.73 -7.15 -6.19
N ARG A 232 10.33 -7.39 -7.33
CA ARG A 232 10.44 -8.75 -7.90
C ARG A 232 11.22 -9.68 -6.97
N GLU A 233 12.20 -9.16 -6.26
CA GLU A 233 12.94 -9.90 -5.26
C GLU A 233 12.02 -10.45 -4.15
N TYR A 234 11.10 -9.63 -3.64
CA TYR A 234 10.17 -10.05 -2.60
C TYR A 234 9.10 -11.01 -3.14
N ILE A 235 8.65 -10.79 -4.38
CA ILE A 235 7.73 -11.68 -5.09
C ILE A 235 8.34 -13.06 -5.24
N ILE A 236 9.59 -13.16 -5.70
CA ILE A 236 10.33 -14.42 -5.91
C ILE A 236 10.62 -15.10 -4.57
N ALA A 237 11.05 -14.34 -3.56
CA ALA A 237 11.35 -14.88 -2.24
C ALA A 237 10.17 -15.62 -1.62
N ASN A 238 8.95 -15.15 -1.89
CA ASN A 238 7.72 -15.62 -1.26
C ASN A 238 6.76 -16.35 -2.20
N ASN A 239 7.18 -16.72 -3.42
CA ASN A 239 6.37 -17.40 -4.44
C ASN A 239 5.05 -16.68 -4.72
N ILE A 240 5.07 -15.36 -4.84
CA ILE A 240 3.87 -14.57 -5.09
C ILE A 240 3.55 -14.58 -6.59
N TYR A 241 2.29 -14.68 -6.93
CA TYR A 241 1.83 -14.48 -8.31
C TYR A 241 1.75 -12.99 -8.62
N VAL A 242 2.26 -12.56 -9.78
CA VAL A 242 2.22 -11.17 -10.25
C VAL A 242 1.59 -11.06 -11.62
N PHE A 243 0.72 -10.08 -11.78
CA PHE A 243 0.03 -9.74 -13.03
C PHE A 243 -0.17 -8.23 -13.15
N ASP A 244 -0.75 -7.75 -14.26
CA ASP A 244 -1.11 -6.35 -14.49
C ASP A 244 -2.56 -6.20 -14.96
N ASN A 245 -3.08 -4.96 -14.90
CA ASN A 245 -4.43 -4.62 -15.33
C ASN A 245 -4.48 -3.56 -16.46
N HIS A 246 -3.44 -3.43 -17.25
CA HIS A 246 -3.45 -2.53 -18.43
C HIS A 246 -4.38 -2.97 -19.55
N LYS A 247 -4.62 -4.25 -19.65
CA LYS A 247 -5.62 -4.85 -20.56
C LYS A 247 -6.76 -5.40 -19.73
N GLU A 248 -7.86 -5.73 -20.40
CA GLU A 248 -8.95 -6.44 -19.77
C GLU A 248 -8.41 -7.71 -19.11
N THR A 249 -8.21 -7.64 -17.80
CA THR A 249 -7.70 -8.71 -16.96
C THR A 249 -8.78 -9.06 -15.96
N ASP A 250 -9.02 -10.33 -15.78
CA ASP A 250 -10.01 -10.84 -14.83
C ASP A 250 -9.48 -10.69 -13.40
N LEU A 251 -9.58 -9.48 -12.82
CA LEU A 251 -9.18 -9.19 -11.45
C LEU A 251 -9.93 -10.05 -10.44
N GLU A 252 -11.25 -10.24 -10.65
CA GLU A 252 -12.08 -11.06 -9.77
C GLU A 252 -11.59 -12.51 -9.74
N TYR A 253 -11.17 -13.04 -10.88
CA TYR A 253 -10.60 -14.39 -10.94
C TYR A 253 -9.38 -14.52 -10.02
N PHE A 254 -8.40 -13.66 -10.15
CA PHE A 254 -7.15 -13.77 -9.37
C PHE A 254 -7.39 -13.51 -7.88
N PHE A 255 -8.13 -12.46 -7.54
CA PHE A 255 -8.38 -12.08 -6.14
C PHE A 255 -9.23 -13.12 -5.41
N SER A 256 -10.21 -13.74 -6.07
CA SER A 256 -11.07 -14.77 -5.47
C SER A 256 -10.31 -16.04 -5.04
N HIS A 257 -9.12 -16.28 -5.56
CA HIS A 257 -8.28 -17.42 -5.22
C HIS A 257 -7.31 -17.16 -4.05
N ILE A 258 -7.24 -15.91 -3.57
CA ILE A 258 -6.40 -15.54 -2.44
C ILE A 258 -7.21 -15.62 -1.15
N GLU A 259 -6.60 -16.14 -0.09
CA GLU A 259 -7.23 -16.19 1.22
C GLU A 259 -7.52 -14.76 1.74
N PRO A 260 -8.68 -14.51 2.38
CA PRO A 260 -9.01 -13.17 2.86
C PRO A 260 -8.03 -12.67 3.93
N VAL A 261 -8.09 -11.36 4.20
CA VAL A 261 -7.17 -10.63 5.09
C VAL A 261 -5.72 -10.73 4.61
N SER A 262 -5.54 -10.56 3.31
CA SER A 262 -4.25 -10.68 2.63
C SER A 262 -3.88 -9.41 1.88
N PRO A 263 -2.61 -8.99 1.91
CA PRO A 263 -2.15 -7.85 1.15
C PRO A 263 -1.92 -8.19 -0.32
N MET A 264 -2.20 -7.21 -1.18
CA MET A 264 -1.72 -7.15 -2.54
C MET A 264 -0.51 -6.20 -2.60
N LEU A 265 0.63 -6.69 -3.10
CA LEU A 265 1.80 -5.84 -3.37
C LEU A 265 1.64 -5.08 -4.67
N GLY A 266 2.28 -3.93 -4.74
CA GLY A 266 2.33 -3.14 -5.96
C GLY A 266 1.17 -2.17 -6.08
N TRP A 267 0.87 -1.76 -7.32
CA TRP A 267 -0.22 -0.84 -7.62
C TRP A 267 -0.71 -1.04 -9.05
N GLY A 268 -2.04 -0.99 -9.24
CA GLY A 268 -2.67 -1.17 -10.52
C GLY A 268 -2.59 0.06 -11.43
N PHE A 269 -2.87 -0.16 -12.70
CA PHE A 269 -3.08 0.87 -13.70
C PHE A 269 -4.51 1.42 -13.61
N GLY A 270 -4.69 2.70 -13.94
CA GLY A 270 -6.00 3.37 -14.01
C GLY A 270 -6.45 4.00 -12.70
N ASP A 271 -7.77 4.13 -12.54
CA ASP A 271 -8.36 4.66 -11.33
C ASP A 271 -8.19 3.65 -10.17
N GLU A 272 -7.57 4.11 -9.10
CA GLU A 272 -7.35 3.30 -7.90
C GLU A 272 -8.65 2.72 -7.32
N ALA A 273 -9.77 3.46 -7.44
CA ALA A 273 -11.05 2.99 -6.96
C ALA A 273 -11.54 1.74 -7.67
N GLU A 274 -11.20 1.55 -8.95
CA GLU A 274 -11.68 0.41 -9.73
C GLU A 274 -11.11 -0.91 -9.20
N PHE A 275 -9.78 -1.03 -9.16
CA PHE A 275 -9.18 -2.29 -8.70
C PHE A 275 -9.32 -2.48 -7.18
N ASN A 276 -9.29 -1.40 -6.37
CA ASN A 276 -9.47 -1.51 -4.93
C ASN A 276 -10.89 -1.90 -4.50
N ARG A 277 -11.93 -1.56 -5.30
CA ARG A 277 -13.29 -2.07 -5.06
C ARG A 277 -13.37 -3.59 -5.24
N VAL A 278 -12.77 -4.10 -6.32
CA VAL A 278 -12.75 -5.55 -6.59
C VAL A 278 -11.98 -6.28 -5.50
N LEU A 279 -10.79 -5.84 -5.23
CA LEU A 279 -9.89 -6.39 -4.20
C LEU A 279 -10.54 -6.38 -2.81
N SER A 280 -11.15 -5.26 -2.39
CA SER A 280 -11.80 -5.15 -1.07
C SER A 280 -12.94 -6.16 -0.91
N ARG A 281 -13.75 -6.40 -1.96
CA ARG A 281 -14.85 -7.38 -1.91
C ARG A 281 -14.40 -8.80 -1.63
N ASP A 282 -13.18 -9.15 -2.01
CA ASP A 282 -12.58 -10.45 -1.71
C ASP A 282 -11.81 -10.46 -0.37
N GLY A 283 -11.89 -9.38 0.41
CA GLY A 283 -11.24 -9.28 1.72
C GLY A 283 -9.73 -9.05 1.61
N LEU A 284 -9.28 -8.42 0.52
CA LEU A 284 -7.88 -8.06 0.31
C LEU A 284 -7.69 -6.55 0.51
N PHE A 285 -6.45 -6.12 0.67
CA PHE A 285 -6.06 -4.71 0.74
C PHE A 285 -4.78 -4.46 -0.04
N SER A 286 -4.69 -3.33 -0.73
CA SER A 286 -3.48 -2.99 -1.48
C SER A 286 -2.44 -2.31 -0.61
N THR A 287 -1.17 -2.57 -0.94
CA THR A 287 -0.02 -1.94 -0.32
C THR A 287 0.88 -1.43 -1.45
N ALA A 288 0.87 -0.11 -1.66
CA ALA A 288 1.64 0.52 -2.72
C ALA A 288 3.15 0.34 -2.48
N THR A 289 3.79 -0.48 -3.32
CA THR A 289 5.17 -0.91 -3.16
C THR A 289 6.01 -0.89 -4.44
N ASN A 290 5.46 -0.42 -5.57
CA ASN A 290 6.13 -0.45 -6.88
C ASN A 290 7.52 0.19 -6.90
N TRP A 291 7.82 1.10 -5.96
CA TRP A 291 9.11 1.79 -5.86
C TRP A 291 9.93 1.34 -4.65
N CYS A 292 9.46 0.35 -3.90
CA CYS A 292 10.23 -0.19 -2.79
C CYS A 292 11.46 -0.94 -3.28
N HIS A 293 12.50 -0.92 -2.45
CA HIS A 293 13.76 -1.62 -2.69
C HIS A 293 14.10 -2.51 -1.50
N ASN A 294 14.73 -3.66 -1.78
CA ASN A 294 15.33 -4.51 -0.76
C ASN A 294 14.34 -4.95 0.35
N LEU A 295 13.08 -5.20 0.01
CA LEU A 295 12.06 -5.56 1.00
C LEU A 295 12.41 -6.84 1.76
N SER A 296 13.00 -7.85 1.11
CA SER A 296 13.42 -9.10 1.77
C SER A 296 14.47 -8.87 2.84
N VAL A 297 15.43 -7.97 2.62
CA VAL A 297 16.45 -7.64 3.62
C VAL A 297 15.89 -6.69 4.67
N SER A 298 15.11 -5.70 4.26
CA SER A 298 14.50 -4.73 5.18
C SER A 298 13.57 -5.40 6.19
N SER A 299 12.82 -6.40 5.76
CA SER A 299 11.91 -7.16 6.61
C SER A 299 12.56 -8.31 7.39
N ALA A 300 13.84 -8.61 7.12
CA ALA A 300 14.54 -9.70 7.82
C ALA A 300 14.53 -9.49 9.34
N GLY A 301 14.00 -10.46 10.07
CA GLY A 301 13.87 -10.43 11.54
C GLY A 301 12.78 -9.49 12.07
N ALA A 302 11.97 -8.86 11.23
CA ALA A 302 10.94 -7.89 11.66
C ALA A 302 9.88 -8.50 12.59
N HIS A 303 9.53 -9.77 12.40
CA HIS A 303 8.52 -10.44 13.22
C HIS A 303 8.90 -10.48 14.72
N THR A 304 10.17 -10.68 15.02
CA THR A 304 10.69 -10.73 16.39
C THR A 304 11.24 -9.39 16.89
N TYR A 305 11.44 -8.44 15.98
CA TYR A 305 11.94 -7.12 16.32
C TYR A 305 10.88 -6.29 17.06
N GLN A 306 11.30 -5.57 18.11
CA GLN A 306 10.45 -4.62 18.83
C GLN A 306 10.79 -3.20 18.37
N PRO A 307 9.96 -2.59 17.51
CA PRO A 307 10.22 -1.23 17.04
C PRO A 307 10.03 -0.20 18.16
N LYS A 308 10.59 0.98 17.94
CA LYS A 308 10.33 2.14 18.81
C LYS A 308 8.87 2.56 18.69
N LYS A 309 8.30 2.96 19.81
CA LYS A 309 6.92 3.44 19.83
C LYS A 309 6.86 4.89 19.38
N VAL A 310 5.85 5.22 18.60
CA VAL A 310 5.53 6.61 18.26
C VAL A 310 5.08 7.37 19.51
N LYS A 311 5.25 8.69 19.50
CA LYS A 311 4.76 9.57 20.55
C LYS A 311 3.24 9.73 20.44
N THR A 312 2.55 9.72 21.56
CA THR A 312 1.10 9.90 21.66
C THR A 312 0.78 10.90 22.78
N LEU A 313 -0.36 11.54 22.68
CA LEU A 313 -0.82 12.52 23.68
C LEU A 313 -1.46 11.82 24.88
N ASP A 314 -0.97 12.10 26.09
CA ASP A 314 -1.68 11.74 27.32
C ASP A 314 -2.81 12.78 27.56
N PRO A 315 -4.08 12.37 27.75
CA PRO A 315 -5.16 13.31 28.03
C PRO A 315 -4.96 14.14 29.31
N LYS A 316 -4.07 13.72 30.21
CA LYS A 316 -3.65 14.49 31.40
C LYS A 316 -2.82 15.73 31.06
N ASP A 317 -2.18 15.75 29.87
CA ASP A 317 -1.37 16.88 29.41
C ASP A 317 -2.19 17.91 28.62
N ILE A 318 -3.48 17.67 28.39
CA ILE A 318 -4.37 18.59 27.70
C ILE A 318 -4.75 19.76 28.63
N ASP A 319 -4.59 20.99 28.13
CA ASP A 319 -5.17 22.17 28.80
C ASP A 319 -6.69 22.23 28.56
N TRP A 320 -7.43 21.63 29.46
CA TRP A 320 -8.90 21.57 29.41
C TRP A 320 -9.60 22.93 29.61
N ASN A 321 -8.87 23.95 30.09
CA ASN A 321 -9.41 25.31 30.25
C ASN A 321 -9.35 26.13 28.97
N LYS A 322 -8.63 25.62 27.97
CA LYS A 322 -8.55 26.29 26.66
C LYS A 322 -9.91 26.30 25.97
N THR A 323 -10.30 27.45 25.48
CA THR A 323 -11.58 27.69 24.80
C THR A 323 -11.36 28.21 23.39
N GLY A 324 -12.35 28.10 22.53
CA GLY A 324 -12.34 28.53 21.13
C GLY A 324 -12.88 27.45 20.22
N TYR A 325 -12.82 27.69 18.94
CA TYR A 325 -13.11 26.69 17.92
C TYR A 325 -11.84 25.86 17.65
N PHE A 326 -11.89 24.56 17.90
CA PHE A 326 -10.73 23.70 17.73
C PHE A 326 -10.72 23.08 16.33
N HIS A 327 -9.55 23.11 15.70
CA HIS A 327 -9.39 22.54 14.37
C HIS A 327 -8.08 21.77 14.23
N SER A 328 -8.15 20.66 13.49
CA SER A 328 -6.99 19.78 13.23
C SER A 328 -6.77 19.58 11.73
N PHE A 329 -5.54 19.23 11.37
CA PHE A 329 -5.15 18.94 10.00
C PHE A 329 -4.49 17.57 9.92
N ALA A 330 -4.85 16.78 8.89
CA ALA A 330 -4.22 15.48 8.64
C ALA A 330 -3.92 15.30 7.15
N MET A 331 -2.70 14.87 6.82
CA MET A 331 -2.26 14.54 5.46
C MET A 331 -2.76 13.15 5.07
N SER A 332 -3.21 12.99 3.83
CA SER A 332 -3.63 11.72 3.23
C SER A 332 -2.46 10.86 2.74
N ASP A 333 -2.76 9.73 2.09
CA ASP A 333 -1.84 8.87 1.34
C ASP A 333 -0.76 8.15 2.17
N GLY A 334 -0.90 8.07 3.49
CA GLY A 334 0.07 7.43 4.35
C GLY A 334 0.07 5.89 4.32
N ASP A 335 -0.92 5.26 3.70
CA ASP A 335 -0.94 3.84 3.36
C ASP A 335 0.10 3.48 2.27
N ASN A 336 0.71 4.50 1.63
CA ASN A 336 1.66 4.38 0.54
C ASN A 336 3.08 4.04 1.06
N MET A 337 3.35 2.74 1.28
CA MET A 337 4.60 2.27 1.86
C MET A 337 5.85 2.62 1.03
N GLN A 338 5.73 2.64 -0.30
CA GLN A 338 6.83 3.02 -1.18
C GLN A 338 7.24 4.49 -1.02
N TRP A 339 6.28 5.38 -0.78
CA TRP A 339 6.54 6.78 -0.50
C TRP A 339 7.28 6.95 0.83
N LEU A 340 6.82 6.26 1.89
CA LEU A 340 7.46 6.27 3.20
C LEU A 340 8.90 5.72 3.14
N GLN A 341 9.16 4.68 2.36
CA GLN A 341 10.52 4.15 2.22
C GLN A 341 11.44 5.08 1.42
N THR A 342 10.94 5.76 0.38
CA THR A 342 11.83 6.39 -0.62
C THR A 342 12.01 7.89 -0.43
N THR A 343 10.94 8.67 -0.44
CA THR A 343 11.04 10.14 -0.56
C THR A 343 10.42 10.92 0.59
N PHE A 344 9.59 10.32 1.43
CA PHE A 344 8.83 11.03 2.46
C PHE A 344 9.71 11.71 3.52
N PHE A 345 10.60 10.96 4.16
CA PHE A 345 11.32 11.44 5.35
C PHE A 345 12.39 12.48 5.07
N HIS A 346 12.97 12.49 3.88
CA HIS A 346 14.05 13.40 3.51
C HIS A 346 13.65 14.43 2.46
N ASN A 347 12.34 14.61 2.22
CA ASN A 347 11.78 15.60 1.31
C ASN A 347 11.27 16.81 2.09
N GLU A 348 11.74 18.02 1.71
CA GLU A 348 11.32 19.29 2.30
C GLU A 348 9.86 19.67 2.01
N GLU A 349 9.18 18.99 1.11
CA GLU A 349 7.73 19.11 0.94
C GLU A 349 6.96 18.46 2.09
N TYR A 350 7.52 17.41 2.75
CA TYR A 350 6.83 16.56 3.73
C TYR A 350 7.52 16.53 5.09
N TRP A 351 8.13 15.41 5.49
CA TRP A 351 8.67 15.24 6.85
C TRP A 351 9.84 16.15 7.17
N ALA A 352 10.74 16.37 6.21
CA ALA A 352 11.86 17.29 6.37
C ALA A 352 11.48 18.77 6.19
N ASN A 353 10.18 19.09 6.05
CA ASN A 353 9.71 20.46 5.89
C ASN A 353 10.09 21.31 7.13
N PRO A 354 10.63 22.54 6.95
CA PRO A 354 10.98 23.40 8.07
C PRO A 354 9.79 23.80 8.96
N ASN A 355 8.55 23.68 8.47
CA ASN A 355 7.34 23.92 9.27
C ASN A 355 6.90 22.70 10.08
N HIS A 356 7.51 21.52 9.89
CA HIS A 356 7.17 20.31 10.62
C HIS A 356 7.45 20.48 12.12
N GLY A 357 6.42 20.35 12.93
CA GLY A 357 6.48 20.60 14.38
C GLY A 357 6.28 22.06 14.81
N GLN A 358 6.13 23.02 13.87
CA GLN A 358 5.83 24.42 14.25
C GLN A 358 4.37 24.62 14.67
N PHE A 359 3.47 23.75 14.23
CA PHE A 359 2.07 23.72 14.63
C PHE A 359 1.59 22.26 14.75
N PRO A 360 0.52 22.00 15.52
CA PRO A 360 -0.05 20.65 15.61
C PRO A 360 -0.52 20.13 14.27
N PHE A 361 -0.13 18.91 13.95
CA PHE A 361 -0.40 18.29 12.65
C PHE A 361 -0.52 16.77 12.77
N ALA A 362 -1.12 16.11 11.79
CA ALA A 362 -1.16 14.66 11.72
C ALA A 362 -0.69 14.14 10.36
N TRP A 363 0.10 13.08 10.39
CA TRP A 363 0.42 12.27 9.23
C TRP A 363 -0.36 10.97 9.30
N THR A 364 -1.10 10.65 8.24
CA THR A 364 -1.43 9.25 7.99
C THR A 364 -0.14 8.52 7.63
N ALA A 365 -0.02 7.29 8.08
CA ALA A 365 1.11 6.40 7.80
C ALA A 365 0.63 4.95 7.86
N CYS A 366 1.51 3.98 7.63
CA CYS A 366 1.21 2.56 7.75
C CYS A 366 2.13 1.84 8.77
N PRO A 367 2.17 2.27 10.05
CA PRO A 367 3.01 1.66 11.08
C PRO A 367 2.80 0.15 11.21
N VAL A 368 1.59 -0.33 10.98
CA VAL A 368 1.24 -1.75 11.00
C VAL A 368 2.02 -2.53 9.92
N ASN A 369 2.05 -2.03 8.69
CA ASN A 369 2.85 -2.63 7.61
C ASN A 369 4.35 -2.39 7.81
N MET A 370 4.75 -1.18 8.22
CA MET A 370 6.16 -0.86 8.47
C MET A 370 6.76 -1.75 9.56
N SER A 371 6.03 -2.08 10.62
CA SER A 371 6.51 -2.98 11.69
C SER A 371 6.79 -4.40 11.22
N GLN A 372 6.26 -4.81 10.07
CA GLN A 372 6.45 -6.12 9.46
C GLN A 372 7.46 -6.10 8.31
N MET A 373 7.59 -4.97 7.60
CA MET A 373 8.35 -4.87 6.36
C MET A 373 9.53 -3.89 6.45
N LEU A 374 9.39 -2.79 7.19
CA LEU A 374 10.30 -1.66 7.23
C LEU A 374 10.55 -1.16 8.67
N PRO A 375 10.95 -2.02 9.62
CA PRO A 375 11.06 -1.64 11.02
C PRO A 375 12.07 -0.51 11.27
N ASP A 376 13.14 -0.41 10.46
CA ASP A 376 14.13 0.68 10.58
C ASP A 376 13.58 2.03 10.15
N VAL A 377 12.65 2.06 9.18
CA VAL A 377 11.94 3.28 8.75
C VAL A 377 10.95 3.72 9.83
N LEU A 378 10.25 2.77 10.43
CA LEU A 378 9.35 3.02 11.55
C LEU A 378 10.09 3.59 12.77
N ASP A 379 11.24 3.02 13.11
CA ASP A 379 12.09 3.54 14.19
C ASP A 379 12.56 4.97 13.92
N TYR A 380 12.94 5.28 12.68
CA TYR A 380 13.32 6.63 12.29
C TYR A 380 12.15 7.60 12.44
N MET A 381 10.94 7.21 12.03
CA MET A 381 9.72 8.01 12.22
C MET A 381 9.49 8.32 13.69
N ALA A 382 9.54 7.31 14.56
CA ALA A 382 9.33 7.48 15.99
C ALA A 382 10.42 8.35 16.67
N GLU A 383 11.69 8.21 16.23
CA GLU A 383 12.83 8.99 16.72
C GLU A 383 12.74 10.48 16.36
N THR A 384 12.22 10.78 15.16
CA THR A 384 12.23 12.15 14.61
C THR A 384 10.88 12.84 14.69
N GLN A 385 9.84 12.17 15.23
CA GLN A 385 8.50 12.71 15.41
C GLN A 385 8.50 13.90 16.39
N PRO A 386 8.03 15.11 16.00
CA PRO A 386 7.78 16.20 16.93
C PRO A 386 6.68 15.87 17.95
N ASP A 387 6.73 16.50 19.13
CA ASP A 387 5.79 16.19 20.23
C ASP A 387 4.33 16.58 19.94
N ASN A 388 4.11 17.54 19.03
CA ASN A 388 2.78 18.02 18.62
C ASN A 388 2.26 17.38 17.33
N VAL A 389 2.91 16.32 16.85
CA VAL A 389 2.53 15.61 15.62
C VAL A 389 1.92 14.25 15.97
N THR A 390 0.72 13.98 15.46
CA THR A 390 0.06 12.68 15.57
C THR A 390 0.42 11.79 14.40
N ILE A 391 0.73 10.52 14.66
CA ILE A 391 0.81 9.46 13.64
C ILE A 391 -0.49 8.66 13.65
N ILE A 392 -1.09 8.49 12.50
CA ILE A 392 -2.35 7.77 12.30
C ILE A 392 -2.05 6.51 11.51
N GLU A 393 -2.45 5.34 12.03
CA GLU A 393 -2.48 4.13 11.23
C GLU A 393 -3.61 4.22 10.21
N TYR A 394 -3.32 4.07 8.93
CA TYR A 394 -4.29 4.28 7.87
C TYR A 394 -4.70 2.97 7.20
N GLY A 395 -5.79 2.38 7.67
CA GLY A 395 -6.48 1.24 7.09
C GLY A 395 -5.87 -0.14 7.34
N GLY A 396 -4.63 -0.24 7.76
CA GLY A 396 -3.86 -1.48 7.73
C GLY A 396 -3.39 -1.85 6.31
N GLY A 397 -3.66 -1.00 5.36
CA GLY A 397 -3.50 -1.06 3.91
C GLY A 397 -4.71 -0.42 3.23
N TYR A 398 -4.62 -0.13 1.92
CA TYR A 398 -5.70 0.53 1.20
C TYR A 398 -6.83 -0.45 0.88
N GLN A 399 -7.97 -0.25 1.51
CA GLN A 399 -9.20 -0.99 1.29
C GLN A 399 -10.40 -0.13 1.67
N TYR A 400 -11.59 -0.52 1.23
CA TYR A 400 -12.85 0.13 1.60
C TYR A 400 -13.57 -0.72 2.66
N PRO A 401 -13.61 -0.29 3.94
CA PRO A 401 -14.24 -1.07 5.01
C PRO A 401 -15.68 -1.48 4.74
N ASP A 402 -16.43 -0.64 4.04
CA ASP A 402 -17.82 -0.88 3.66
C ASP A 402 -18.00 -1.96 2.56
N LEU A 403 -16.92 -2.25 1.81
CA LEU A 403 -16.91 -3.33 0.80
C LEU A 403 -16.09 -4.56 1.25
N PHE A 404 -15.30 -4.43 2.32
CA PHE A 404 -14.32 -5.44 2.69
C PHE A 404 -14.95 -6.80 2.95
N ALA A 405 -14.47 -7.80 2.23
CA ALA A 405 -14.93 -9.20 2.30
C ALA A 405 -16.43 -9.40 1.99
N GLU A 406 -17.05 -8.56 1.15
CA GLU A 406 -18.45 -8.71 0.73
C GLU A 406 -18.71 -10.08 0.08
N ASN A 407 -17.72 -10.63 -0.63
CA ASN A 407 -17.78 -11.93 -1.29
C ASN A 407 -17.42 -13.12 -0.38
N ARG A 408 -17.12 -12.88 0.90
CA ARG A 408 -16.60 -13.84 1.89
C ARG A 408 -17.42 -13.79 3.18
N ASP A 409 -16.93 -14.43 4.23
CA ASP A 409 -17.42 -14.20 5.60
C ASP A 409 -16.91 -12.83 6.10
N ARG A 410 -17.72 -11.79 5.84
CA ARG A 410 -17.36 -10.39 6.08
C ARG A 410 -17.03 -10.11 7.55
N GLU A 411 -17.88 -10.55 8.47
CA GLU A 411 -17.68 -10.29 9.90
C GLU A 411 -16.39 -10.96 10.39
N ALA A 412 -16.17 -12.21 10.03
CA ALA A 412 -14.95 -12.93 10.41
C ALA A 412 -13.70 -12.26 9.84
N ALA A 413 -13.72 -11.85 8.57
CA ALA A 413 -12.59 -11.19 7.91
C ALA A 413 -12.28 -9.81 8.52
N LEU A 414 -13.30 -8.97 8.78
CA LEU A 414 -13.13 -7.68 9.44
C LEU A 414 -12.56 -7.82 10.86
N ARG A 415 -13.05 -8.79 11.63
CA ARG A 415 -12.53 -9.08 12.98
C ARG A 415 -11.10 -9.58 12.93
N GLU A 416 -10.74 -10.45 11.98
CA GLU A 416 -9.36 -10.91 11.81
C GLU A 416 -8.44 -9.73 11.43
N LEU A 417 -8.83 -8.89 10.47
CA LEU A 417 -8.09 -7.68 10.10
C LEU A 417 -7.87 -6.78 11.32
N ALA A 418 -8.94 -6.46 12.04
CA ALA A 418 -8.88 -5.57 13.20
C ALA A 418 -8.00 -6.13 14.33
N LYS A 419 -8.01 -7.44 14.58
CA LYS A 419 -7.12 -8.09 15.57
C LYS A 419 -5.65 -8.00 15.18
N LYS A 420 -5.32 -8.22 13.91
CA LYS A 420 -3.95 -8.06 13.41
C LYS A 420 -3.50 -6.60 13.48
N VAL A 421 -4.36 -5.65 13.09
CA VAL A 421 -4.13 -4.21 13.26
C VAL A 421 -3.88 -3.87 14.73
N ASN A 422 -4.72 -4.35 15.65
CA ASN A 422 -4.56 -4.15 17.10
C ASN A 422 -3.18 -4.61 17.61
N TYR A 423 -2.77 -5.82 17.23
CA TYR A 423 -1.46 -6.37 17.63
C TYR A 423 -0.33 -5.41 17.26
N HIS A 424 -0.32 -4.92 16.03
CA HIS A 424 0.72 -4.02 15.54
C HIS A 424 0.59 -2.59 16.07
N MET A 425 -0.62 -2.05 16.23
CA MET A 425 -0.83 -0.74 16.87
C MET A 425 -0.32 -0.73 18.32
N LYS A 426 -0.54 -1.80 19.09
CA LYS A 426 0.05 -1.96 20.42
C LYS A 426 1.57 -2.04 20.40
N LYS A 427 2.12 -2.74 19.40
CA LYS A 427 3.57 -2.89 19.19
C LYS A 427 4.22 -1.54 18.85
N THR A 428 3.57 -0.71 18.04
CA THR A 428 4.07 0.58 17.54
C THR A 428 3.67 1.77 18.40
N GLY A 429 2.68 1.62 19.27
CA GLY A 429 2.18 2.67 20.16
C GLY A 429 1.13 3.60 19.55
N VAL A 430 0.73 3.39 18.29
CA VAL A 430 -0.30 4.21 17.61
C VAL A 430 -1.66 4.03 18.26
N LYS A 431 -2.41 5.13 18.45
CA LYS A 431 -3.72 5.15 19.11
C LYS A 431 -4.86 5.73 18.26
N VAL A 432 -4.56 6.18 17.05
CA VAL A 432 -5.56 6.71 16.11
C VAL A 432 -5.58 5.83 14.87
N PHE A 433 -6.77 5.35 14.51
CA PHE A 433 -6.98 4.58 13.31
C PHE A 433 -7.75 5.41 12.27
N GLY A 434 -7.33 5.41 11.02
CA GLY A 434 -7.96 6.12 9.92
C GLY A 434 -8.27 5.19 8.77
N PHE A 435 -9.27 5.51 7.96
CA PHE A 435 -9.66 4.74 6.79
C PHE A 435 -10.50 5.56 5.80
N ILE A 436 -10.67 4.99 4.61
CA ILE A 436 -11.47 5.57 3.54
C ILE A 436 -12.62 4.62 3.18
N CYS A 437 -13.85 5.15 3.02
CA CYS A 437 -15.05 4.39 2.64
C CYS A 437 -15.56 4.82 1.27
N GLN A 438 -16.34 3.97 0.61
CA GLN A 438 -17.15 4.36 -0.54
C GLN A 438 -18.44 5.08 -0.11
N ASP A 439 -19.04 4.68 1.00
CA ASP A 439 -20.19 5.35 1.63
C ASP A 439 -20.07 5.33 3.15
N LEU A 440 -19.72 6.47 3.74
CA LEU A 440 -19.59 6.66 5.20
C LEU A 440 -20.88 6.39 5.99
N ASN A 441 -22.05 6.47 5.35
CA ASN A 441 -23.34 6.34 6.01
C ASN A 441 -23.96 4.95 5.88
N SER A 442 -23.39 4.07 5.07
CA SER A 442 -23.91 2.72 4.86
C SER A 442 -23.93 1.90 6.17
N GLU A 443 -24.81 0.94 6.25
CA GLU A 443 -24.84 0.01 7.39
C GLU A 443 -23.54 -0.82 7.46
N ALA A 444 -22.96 -1.15 6.30
CA ALA A 444 -21.69 -1.85 6.22
C ALA A 444 -20.51 -1.01 6.77
N SER A 445 -20.50 0.31 6.55
CA SER A 445 -19.54 1.21 7.20
C SER A 445 -19.69 1.21 8.71
N LYS A 446 -20.92 1.35 9.20
CA LYS A 446 -21.22 1.38 10.65
C LYS A 446 -20.86 0.05 11.33
N GLU A 447 -21.11 -1.08 10.67
CA GLU A 447 -20.66 -2.39 11.14
C GLU A 447 -19.13 -2.44 11.26
N ALA A 448 -18.40 -1.99 10.25
CA ALA A 448 -16.94 -1.94 10.28
C ALA A 448 -16.42 -1.04 11.42
N TYR A 449 -17.03 0.15 11.62
CA TYR A 449 -16.67 1.04 12.73
C TYR A 449 -16.82 0.37 14.09
N GLN A 450 -17.92 -0.36 14.28
CA GLN A 450 -18.19 -1.08 15.53
C GLN A 450 -17.18 -2.20 15.74
N ILE A 451 -16.87 -3.00 14.71
CA ILE A 451 -15.88 -4.07 14.78
C ILE A 451 -14.49 -3.52 15.09
N TYR A 452 -14.08 -2.41 14.47
CA TYR A 452 -12.79 -1.79 14.77
C TYR A 452 -12.71 -1.32 16.21
N ALA A 453 -13.76 -0.70 16.75
CA ALA A 453 -13.78 -0.27 18.14
C ALA A 453 -13.77 -1.45 19.12
N GLU A 454 -14.38 -2.59 18.77
CA GLU A 454 -14.37 -3.79 19.61
C GLU A 454 -13.00 -4.48 19.61
N GLU A 455 -12.34 -4.57 18.45
CA GLU A 455 -11.12 -5.39 18.33
C GLU A 455 -9.82 -4.61 18.50
N ILE A 456 -9.82 -3.29 18.25
CA ILE A 456 -8.63 -2.45 18.43
C ILE A 456 -8.68 -1.79 19.82
N GLU A 457 -7.81 -2.25 20.70
CA GLU A 457 -7.69 -1.76 22.06
C GLU A 457 -7.00 -0.38 22.11
N ASP A 458 -7.18 0.37 23.17
CA ASP A 458 -6.50 1.65 23.45
C ASP A 458 -6.73 2.76 22.41
N LEU A 459 -7.77 2.65 21.55
CA LEU A 459 -8.11 3.69 20.60
C LEU A 459 -8.49 5.00 21.32
N THR A 460 -7.82 6.09 20.95
CA THR A 460 -8.28 7.45 21.27
C THR A 460 -9.53 7.76 20.43
N GLY A 461 -9.55 7.37 19.19
CA GLY A 461 -10.65 7.49 18.24
C GLY A 461 -10.24 7.12 16.82
N MET A 462 -11.15 7.32 15.90
CA MET A 462 -10.96 7.04 14.49
C MET A 462 -11.26 8.26 13.63
N ILE A 463 -10.58 8.40 12.49
CA ILE A 463 -10.92 9.37 11.44
C ILE A 463 -11.37 8.64 10.18
N ALA A 464 -12.34 9.21 9.48
CA ALA A 464 -12.90 8.60 8.28
C ALA A 464 -13.02 9.60 7.14
N VAL A 465 -12.72 9.14 5.92
CA VAL A 465 -12.84 9.88 4.68
C VAL A 465 -13.73 9.10 3.72
N GLN A 466 -14.49 9.76 2.88
CA GLN A 466 -15.20 9.12 1.78
C GLN A 466 -14.42 9.32 0.48
N TYR A 467 -14.29 8.26 -0.29
CA TYR A 467 -13.74 8.39 -1.65
C TYR A 467 -14.73 9.16 -2.52
N ALA A 468 -14.35 10.33 -2.95
CA ALA A 468 -15.10 11.34 -3.73
C ALA A 468 -16.63 11.42 -3.43
N PRO A 469 -17.10 12.54 -2.89
CA PRO A 469 -16.33 13.71 -2.45
C PRO A 469 -15.72 13.51 -1.05
N TYR A 470 -14.49 13.93 -0.87
CA TYR A 470 -13.69 13.66 0.34
C TYR A 470 -14.17 14.39 1.60
N GLU A 471 -15.06 15.39 1.47
CA GLU A 471 -15.70 16.09 2.57
C GLU A 471 -17.17 15.64 2.82
N ALA A 472 -17.60 14.53 2.23
CA ALA A 472 -19.00 14.08 2.27
C ALA A 472 -19.56 13.94 3.68
N GLY A 473 -18.74 13.59 4.65
CA GLY A 473 -19.13 13.46 6.04
C GLY A 473 -19.41 14.78 6.74
N ASN A 474 -18.88 15.90 6.25
CA ASN A 474 -19.06 17.25 6.81
C ASN A 474 -18.81 17.37 8.32
N GLY A 475 -17.78 16.70 8.83
CA GLY A 475 -17.45 16.70 10.26
C GLY A 475 -18.39 15.88 11.14
N LYS A 476 -19.22 15.01 10.57
CA LYS A 476 -20.12 14.14 11.33
C LYS A 476 -19.33 13.17 12.20
N ILE A 477 -19.87 12.90 13.37
CA ILE A 477 -19.33 11.94 14.32
C ILE A 477 -20.25 10.73 14.40
N TYR A 478 -19.68 9.54 14.25
CA TYR A 478 -20.35 8.30 14.60
C TYR A 478 -19.76 7.80 15.92
N TRP A 479 -20.61 7.45 16.85
CA TRP A 479 -20.19 6.89 18.13
C TRP A 479 -20.39 5.38 18.09
N VAL A 480 -19.33 4.66 18.44
CA VAL A 480 -19.31 3.22 18.61
C VAL A 480 -18.78 2.88 19.99
N THR A 481 -18.94 1.65 20.44
CA THR A 481 -18.50 1.25 21.77
C THR A 481 -17.46 0.13 21.68
N ASN A 482 -16.41 0.24 22.51
CA ASN A 482 -15.45 -0.85 22.63
C ASN A 482 -15.99 -1.99 23.52
N LYS A 483 -15.23 -3.06 23.67
CA LYS A 483 -15.60 -4.24 24.52
C LYS A 483 -15.81 -3.88 26.00
N GLU A 484 -15.27 -2.77 26.46
CA GLU A 484 -15.44 -2.27 27.83
C GLU A 484 -16.66 -1.35 27.98
N GLY A 485 -17.40 -1.11 26.90
CA GLY A 485 -18.56 -0.22 26.87
C GLY A 485 -18.21 1.27 26.81
N LYS A 486 -16.94 1.63 26.55
CA LYS A 486 -16.49 3.02 26.38
C LYS A 486 -16.76 3.52 24.97
N HIS A 487 -17.14 4.77 24.86
CA HIS A 487 -17.48 5.38 23.58
C HIS A 487 -16.23 5.84 22.82
N ILE A 488 -16.13 5.43 21.57
CA ILE A 488 -15.05 5.75 20.63
C ILE A 488 -15.64 6.56 19.47
N PRO A 489 -15.13 7.77 19.17
CA PRO A 489 -15.60 8.57 18.06
C PRO A 489 -14.98 8.12 16.74
N VAL A 490 -15.78 8.11 15.67
CA VAL A 490 -15.36 8.08 14.28
C VAL A 490 -15.70 9.42 13.66
N VAL A 491 -14.71 10.23 13.37
CA VAL A 491 -14.88 11.63 12.97
C VAL A 491 -14.57 11.79 11.49
N THR A 492 -15.54 12.26 10.71
CA THR A 492 -15.34 12.49 9.27
C THR A 492 -14.68 13.85 9.01
N SER A 493 -13.96 13.98 7.88
CA SER A 493 -13.41 15.27 7.48
C SER A 493 -14.51 16.30 7.24
N LYS A 494 -14.28 17.55 7.66
CA LYS A 494 -15.21 18.65 7.40
C LYS A 494 -14.83 19.42 6.15
N PHE A 495 -13.53 19.59 5.91
CA PHE A 495 -12.97 20.30 4.77
C PHE A 495 -11.86 19.48 4.13
N THR A 496 -11.48 19.86 2.91
CA THR A 496 -10.38 19.23 2.19
C THR A 496 -9.56 20.27 1.44
N ILE A 497 -8.24 20.27 1.65
CA ILE A 497 -7.30 21.02 0.82
C ILE A 497 -6.89 20.12 -0.35
N TRP A 498 -7.35 20.47 -1.55
CA TRP A 498 -7.09 19.70 -2.78
C TRP A 498 -7.06 20.63 -4.00
N GLU A 499 -6.04 20.47 -4.84
CA GLU A 499 -5.93 21.15 -6.12
C GLU A 499 -6.98 20.62 -7.11
N ASN A 500 -7.54 21.51 -7.91
CA ASN A 500 -8.45 21.18 -9.04
C ASN A 500 -9.76 20.46 -8.68
N LEU A 501 -10.16 20.45 -7.42
CA LEU A 501 -11.49 20.05 -7.01
C LEU A 501 -12.32 21.29 -6.66
N ASP A 502 -13.47 21.46 -7.31
CA ASP A 502 -14.40 22.56 -7.05
C ASP A 502 -15.67 22.06 -6.35
N HIS A 503 -15.59 21.99 -5.04
CA HIS A 503 -16.69 21.64 -4.15
C HIS A 503 -16.88 22.70 -3.08
N GLU A 504 -18.02 22.70 -2.41
CA GLU A 504 -18.35 23.69 -1.40
C GLU A 504 -17.30 23.76 -0.28
N ARG A 505 -16.81 22.60 0.16
CA ARG A 505 -15.86 22.45 1.29
C ARG A 505 -14.49 21.91 0.88
N VAL A 506 -14.18 21.98 -0.43
CA VAL A 506 -12.88 21.59 -0.99
C VAL A 506 -12.27 22.78 -1.70
N GLY A 507 -10.95 22.95 -1.60
CA GLY A 507 -10.25 24.00 -2.35
C GLY A 507 -8.81 24.22 -1.91
N ASP A 508 -8.31 25.40 -2.26
CA ASP A 508 -6.99 25.85 -1.89
C ASP A 508 -6.87 26.23 -0.39
N PRO A 509 -5.66 26.44 0.13
CA PRO A 509 -5.43 26.79 1.53
C PRO A 509 -6.22 28.02 2.02
N TRP A 510 -6.37 29.05 1.21
CA TRP A 510 -7.04 30.32 1.59
C TRP A 510 -8.54 30.18 1.64
N LYS A 511 -9.14 29.44 0.68
CA LYS A 511 -10.56 29.09 0.71
C LYS A 511 -10.88 28.30 1.98
N ILE A 512 -10.06 27.31 2.30
CA ILE A 512 -10.29 26.47 3.48
C ILE A 512 -10.08 27.26 4.77
N ALA A 513 -9.07 28.14 4.86
CA ALA A 513 -8.90 29.04 6.00
C ALA A 513 -10.12 29.95 6.19
N GLY A 514 -10.66 30.51 5.10
CA GLY A 514 -11.89 31.30 5.14
C GLY A 514 -13.09 30.51 5.68
N LEU A 515 -13.28 29.27 5.22
CA LEU A 515 -14.36 28.40 5.68
C LEU A 515 -14.22 28.02 7.17
N ILE A 516 -12.99 27.78 7.64
CA ILE A 516 -12.71 27.49 9.05
C ILE A 516 -13.01 28.73 9.91
N ASN A 517 -12.59 29.93 9.46
CA ASN A 517 -12.85 31.19 10.14
C ASN A 517 -14.35 31.53 10.21
N ASP A 518 -15.08 31.28 9.10
CA ASP A 518 -16.54 31.46 9.06
C ASP A 518 -17.23 30.51 10.05
N GLU A 519 -16.74 29.28 10.17
CA GLU A 519 -17.27 28.32 11.13
C GLU A 519 -17.00 28.77 12.56
N ALA A 520 -15.76 29.18 12.87
CA ALA A 520 -15.38 29.68 14.20
C ALA A 520 -16.16 30.93 14.63
N GLY A 521 -16.61 31.76 13.67
CA GLY A 521 -17.40 32.94 13.92
C GLY A 521 -18.89 32.68 14.19
N LYS A 522 -19.40 31.46 13.99
CA LYS A 522 -20.78 31.08 14.25
C LYS A 522 -21.04 30.87 15.74
N GLN A 523 -22.31 31.09 16.14
CA GLN A 523 -22.78 30.59 17.43
C GLN A 523 -23.10 29.11 17.27
N HIS A 524 -22.35 28.24 17.97
CA HIS A 524 -22.58 26.82 17.98
C HIS A 524 -23.51 26.44 19.13
N PRO A 525 -24.63 25.70 18.88
CA PRO A 525 -25.36 25.00 19.91
C PRO A 525 -24.43 24.07 20.73
N ALA A 526 -24.78 23.82 21.98
CA ALA A 526 -23.94 22.98 22.86
C ALA A 526 -23.77 21.53 22.36
N GLU A 527 -24.69 21.10 21.51
CA GLU A 527 -24.67 19.80 20.84
C GLU A 527 -23.75 19.74 19.61
N ASP A 528 -23.34 20.89 19.05
CA ASP A 528 -22.40 20.89 17.91
C ASP A 528 -20.99 20.47 18.35
N PRO A 529 -20.25 19.76 17.51
CA PRO A 529 -18.86 19.37 17.83
C PRO A 529 -17.98 20.58 18.12
N VAL A 530 -17.29 20.57 19.25
CA VAL A 530 -16.32 21.63 19.63
C VAL A 530 -15.07 21.61 18.76
N ALA A 531 -14.84 20.53 18.02
CA ALA A 531 -13.64 20.34 17.21
C ALA A 531 -13.95 19.64 15.89
N THR A 532 -13.23 20.01 14.84
CA THR A 532 -13.33 19.45 13.48
C THR A 532 -11.93 19.26 12.87
N TRP A 533 -11.86 18.66 11.68
CA TRP A 533 -10.59 18.49 11.00
C TRP A 533 -10.70 18.64 9.47
N THR A 534 -9.57 18.96 8.86
CA THR A 534 -9.37 19.09 7.41
C THR A 534 -8.43 18.00 6.92
N MET A 535 -8.83 17.30 5.86
CA MET A 535 -7.96 16.42 5.11
C MET A 535 -7.10 17.23 4.12
N ILE A 536 -5.84 16.87 3.98
CA ILE A 536 -4.93 17.47 2.98
C ILE A 536 -4.50 16.38 2.00
N HIS A 537 -4.72 16.64 0.70
CA HIS A 537 -4.25 15.75 -0.35
C HIS A 537 -2.75 15.93 -0.57
N SER A 538 -1.97 14.90 -0.35
CA SER A 538 -0.49 14.93 -0.35
C SER A 538 0.12 15.43 -1.66
N TRP A 539 -0.53 15.18 -2.79
CA TRP A 539 0.03 15.43 -4.12
C TRP A 539 -0.41 16.75 -4.74
N SER A 540 -1.31 17.51 -4.09
CA SER A 540 -1.82 18.79 -4.60
C SER A 540 -0.79 19.90 -4.52
N TYR A 541 -0.55 20.59 -5.64
CA TYR A 541 0.32 21.74 -5.73
C TYR A 541 -0.47 23.04 -5.59
N PHE A 542 0.09 23.98 -4.86
CA PHE A 542 -0.45 25.33 -4.72
C PHE A 542 0.64 26.36 -4.97
N GLU A 543 0.26 27.56 -5.41
CA GLU A 543 1.19 28.63 -5.70
C GLU A 543 0.90 29.85 -4.81
N HIS A 544 1.93 30.41 -4.17
CA HIS A 544 1.85 31.61 -3.37
C HIS A 544 3.11 32.45 -3.54
N ASN A 545 2.97 33.74 -3.88
CA ASN A 545 4.07 34.69 -4.06
C ASN A 545 5.17 34.21 -5.03
N GLY A 546 4.79 33.41 -6.05
CA GLY A 546 5.71 32.84 -7.04
C GLY A 546 6.42 31.56 -6.61
N GLU A 547 6.12 31.04 -5.44
CA GLU A 547 6.52 29.71 -4.98
C GLU A 547 5.41 28.71 -5.26
N ARG A 548 5.71 27.64 -6.01
CA ARG A 548 4.79 26.52 -6.26
C ARG A 548 5.29 25.30 -5.51
N THR A 549 4.50 24.84 -4.55
CA THR A 549 4.86 23.70 -3.68
C THR A 549 3.64 22.88 -3.28
N ARG A 550 3.86 21.74 -2.64
CA ARG A 550 2.85 20.83 -2.08
C ARG A 550 3.24 20.41 -0.65
N GLY A 551 2.49 19.49 -0.07
CA GLY A 551 2.79 18.94 1.24
C GLY A 551 2.51 19.92 2.38
N LEU A 552 3.45 20.10 3.31
CA LEU A 552 3.21 20.80 4.56
C LEU A 552 3.19 22.34 4.43
N THR A 553 3.92 22.92 3.48
CA THR A 553 3.97 24.38 3.28
C THR A 553 2.59 24.98 2.96
N PRO A 554 1.78 24.44 2.03
CA PRO A 554 0.42 24.92 1.81
C PRO A 554 -0.48 24.85 3.04
N VAL A 555 -0.28 23.85 3.90
CA VAL A 555 -1.02 23.77 5.17
C VAL A 555 -0.62 24.92 6.10
N LYS A 556 0.67 25.26 6.17
CA LYS A 556 1.15 26.41 6.92
C LYS A 556 0.51 27.71 6.42
N TRP A 557 0.38 27.89 5.11
CA TRP A 557 -0.33 29.06 4.55
C TRP A 557 -1.79 29.13 5.03
N CYS A 558 -2.50 27.99 5.06
CA CYS A 558 -3.83 27.92 5.63
C CYS A 558 -3.86 28.32 7.11
N VAL A 559 -2.93 27.76 7.90
CA VAL A 559 -2.83 28.03 9.36
C VAL A 559 -2.55 29.52 9.64
N ASP A 560 -1.71 30.17 8.82
CA ASP A 560 -1.36 31.59 8.99
C ASP A 560 -2.53 32.55 8.72
N GLU A 561 -3.55 32.13 7.95
CA GLU A 561 -4.76 32.88 7.66
C GLU A 561 -5.89 32.63 8.67
N LEU A 562 -5.69 31.74 9.65
CA LEU A 562 -6.72 31.46 10.65
C LEU A 562 -6.89 32.63 11.64
N SER A 563 -8.14 32.90 12.00
CA SER A 563 -8.46 33.90 13.01
C SER A 563 -8.00 33.47 14.39
N THR A 564 -7.86 34.43 15.30
CA THR A 564 -7.46 34.17 16.71
C THR A 564 -8.47 33.33 17.49
N ASP A 565 -9.69 33.18 16.99
CA ASP A 565 -10.73 32.36 17.60
C ASP A 565 -10.56 30.87 17.28
N VAL A 566 -9.73 30.54 16.28
CA VAL A 566 -9.40 29.16 15.90
C VAL A 566 -8.17 28.68 16.67
N GLN A 567 -8.31 27.55 17.33
CA GLN A 567 -7.23 26.87 18.01
C GLN A 567 -6.83 25.64 17.22
N VAL A 568 -5.61 25.67 16.59
CA VAL A 568 -5.06 24.48 15.94
C VAL A 568 -4.58 23.51 17.00
N ILE A 569 -5.07 22.27 16.94
CA ILE A 569 -4.75 21.19 17.88
C ILE A 569 -4.41 19.89 17.14
N SER A 570 -3.80 18.94 17.83
CA SER A 570 -3.53 17.62 17.24
C SER A 570 -4.82 16.81 17.06
N ILE A 571 -4.79 15.82 16.17
CA ILE A 571 -5.93 14.88 15.98
C ILE A 571 -6.26 14.14 17.28
N GLU A 572 -5.25 13.74 18.07
CA GLU A 572 -5.49 13.09 19.36
C GLU A 572 -6.20 14.03 20.34
N GLU A 573 -5.76 15.29 20.43
CA GLU A 573 -6.44 16.29 21.28
C GLU A 573 -7.88 16.55 20.81
N MET A 574 -8.11 16.62 19.49
CA MET A 574 -9.47 16.73 18.92
C MET A 574 -10.36 15.58 19.39
N LEU A 575 -9.89 14.35 19.25
CA LEU A 575 -10.65 13.16 19.64
C LEU A 575 -10.95 13.14 21.14
N TRP A 576 -9.99 13.51 21.99
CA TRP A 576 -10.19 13.62 23.44
C TRP A 576 -11.18 14.72 23.80
N ARG A 577 -11.14 15.90 23.15
CA ARG A 577 -12.10 17.00 23.42
C ARG A 577 -13.52 16.62 23.01
N LEU A 578 -13.70 15.89 21.90
CA LEU A 578 -14.99 15.34 21.52
C LEU A 578 -15.52 14.33 22.55
N ARG A 579 -14.66 13.43 23.03
CA ARG A 579 -15.02 12.49 24.11
C ARG A 579 -15.38 13.23 25.41
N MET A 580 -14.65 14.26 25.77
CA MET A 580 -14.97 15.09 26.94
C MET A 580 -16.30 15.80 26.78
N GLN A 581 -16.62 16.30 25.59
CA GLN A 581 -17.89 17.00 25.34
C GLN A 581 -19.11 16.07 25.47
N TYR A 582 -19.03 14.87 24.91
CA TYR A 582 -20.17 13.96 24.82
C TYR A 582 -20.22 12.92 25.95
N TYR A 583 -19.07 12.53 26.49
CA TYR A 583 -18.93 11.50 27.52
C TYR A 583 -17.93 11.93 28.61
N PRO A 584 -18.20 13.04 29.34
CA PRO A 584 -17.26 13.63 30.28
C PRO A 584 -16.89 12.68 31.43
N ASP A 585 -17.81 11.84 31.90
CA ASP A 585 -17.55 10.92 33.00
C ASP A 585 -16.46 9.88 32.64
N GLU A 586 -16.46 9.41 31.39
CA GLU A 586 -15.44 8.47 30.92
C GLU A 586 -14.04 9.11 30.84
N VAL A 587 -13.97 10.36 30.37
CA VAL A 587 -12.69 11.08 30.25
C VAL A 587 -12.20 11.51 31.64
N ASN A 588 -13.09 12.02 32.49
CA ASN A 588 -12.74 12.40 33.88
C ASN A 588 -12.22 11.21 34.67
N ALA A 589 -12.71 10.01 34.47
CA ALA A 589 -12.18 8.81 35.11
C ALA A 589 -10.72 8.53 34.68
N ILE A 590 -10.35 8.85 33.41
CA ILE A 590 -9.00 8.64 32.88
C ILE A 590 -8.02 9.72 33.38
N ILE A 591 -8.45 11.00 33.41
CA ILE A 591 -7.58 12.11 33.82
C ILE A 591 -7.53 12.30 35.32
N GLY A 592 -8.49 11.76 36.08
CA GLY A 592 -8.57 11.82 37.53
C GLY A 592 -7.72 10.78 38.26
N ASP A 593 -7.33 9.70 37.55
CA ASP A 593 -6.41 8.68 38.01
C ASP A 593 -4.94 9.11 37.77
#